data_c0f7ece9fffd26794fc888876a8b488e
#
_entry.id   c0f7ece9fffd26794fc888876a8b488e
#
_cell.length_a   1.000
_cell.length_b   1.000
_cell.length_c   1.000
_cell.angle_alpha   90.00
_cell.angle_beta   90.00
_cell.angle_gamma   90.00
#
_symmetry.space_group_name_H-M   'P 1'
#
loop_
_entity.id
_entity.type
_entity.pdbx_description
1 polymer ?
#
loop_
_entity_poly.entity_id
_entity_poly.type
_entity_poly.pdbx_seq_one_letter_code
_entity_poly.pdbx_strand_id
1 'polypeptide(L)'
;MYSVVKKTILVVIGAGLLFLLGQLLYRALASEETRIGWLLQDAARGFNTCRAGRTLEGFAEDFREKTVHLSRTELRGHLVYLFMTRRHPESKEFRYRVEIEDVRIAFASPEESAARVTLRTVFHFLRRKEFKPVWTVEIDAKLEKRPSGWNVVSSTHRRVNGKRPF
;
A
#
# COMPACT_ATOMS: atom_id res chain seq x y z
N MET A 1 -27.89 13.15 -38.93
CA MET A 1 -26.72 12.46 -38.41
C MET A 1 -26.03 13.22 -37.25
N TYR A 2 -25.81 14.53 -37.32
CA TYR A 2 -25.18 15.37 -36.27
C TYR A 2 -25.93 15.40 -34.92
N SER A 3 -27.27 15.29 -34.91
CA SER A 3 -28.08 15.35 -33.67
C SER A 3 -27.91 14.09 -32.79
N VAL A 4 -27.77 12.92 -33.40
CA VAL A 4 -27.61 11.64 -32.65
C VAL A 4 -26.25 11.59 -31.98
N VAL A 5 -25.19 12.00 -32.67
CA VAL A 5 -23.82 12.04 -32.13
C VAL A 5 -23.72 12.97 -30.92
N LYS A 6 -24.32 14.17 -30.98
CA LYS A 6 -24.35 15.10 -29.83
C LYS A 6 -25.11 14.52 -28.64
N LYS A 7 -26.22 13.84 -28.82
CA LYS A 7 -26.96 13.20 -27.72
C LYS A 7 -26.15 12.06 -27.08
N THR A 8 -25.49 11.25 -27.90
CA THR A 8 -24.63 10.14 -27.37
C THR A 8 -23.48 10.68 -26.58
N ILE A 9 -22.79 11.73 -27.02
CA ILE A 9 -21.68 12.37 -26.29
C ILE A 9 -22.16 12.92 -24.94
N LEU A 10 -23.31 13.60 -24.91
CA LEU A 10 -23.88 14.13 -23.66
C LEU A 10 -24.22 13.04 -22.65
N VAL A 11 -24.76 11.91 -23.11
CA VAL A 11 -25.07 10.75 -22.26
C VAL A 11 -23.79 10.15 -21.68
N VAL A 12 -22.73 9.98 -22.47
CA VAL A 12 -21.44 9.43 -22.01
C VAL A 12 -20.78 10.36 -20.99
N ILE A 13 -20.79 11.68 -21.25
CA ILE A 13 -20.24 12.66 -20.28
C ILE A 13 -21.06 12.65 -18.98
N GLY A 14 -22.40 12.62 -19.07
CA GLY A 14 -23.28 12.55 -17.89
C GLY A 14 -23.04 11.29 -17.06
N ALA A 15 -22.92 10.13 -17.70
CA ALA A 15 -22.61 8.87 -17.04
C ALA A 15 -21.20 8.90 -16.37
N GLY A 16 -20.22 9.49 -17.05
CA GLY A 16 -18.88 9.68 -16.51
C GLY A 16 -18.84 10.58 -15.27
N LEU A 17 -19.59 11.68 -15.30
CA LEU A 17 -19.73 12.59 -14.15
C LEU A 17 -20.44 11.92 -12.96
N LEU A 18 -21.52 11.19 -13.21
CA LEU A 18 -22.23 10.45 -12.16
C LEU A 18 -21.33 9.37 -11.53
N PHE A 19 -20.53 8.67 -12.34
CA PHE A 19 -19.56 7.70 -11.86
C PHE A 19 -18.48 8.35 -10.97
N LEU A 20 -17.94 9.49 -11.40
CA LEU A 20 -16.95 10.26 -10.61
C LEU A 20 -17.54 10.78 -9.30
N LEU A 21 -18.75 11.32 -9.33
CA LEU A 21 -19.48 11.75 -8.14
C LEU A 21 -19.74 10.58 -7.20
N GLY A 22 -20.15 9.43 -7.71
CA GLY A 22 -20.34 8.20 -6.94
C GLY A 22 -19.04 7.74 -6.26
N GLN A 23 -17.91 7.80 -6.96
CA GLN A 23 -16.60 7.49 -6.38
C GLN A 23 -16.17 8.48 -5.30
N LEU A 24 -16.41 9.77 -5.51
CA LEU A 24 -16.10 10.81 -4.51
C LEU A 24 -16.94 10.64 -3.25
N LEU A 25 -18.25 10.39 -3.40
CA LEU A 25 -19.15 10.11 -2.28
C LEU A 25 -18.75 8.83 -1.54
N TYR A 26 -18.43 7.76 -2.26
CA TYR A 26 -17.96 6.51 -1.65
C TYR A 26 -16.70 6.73 -0.81
N ARG A 27 -15.73 7.51 -1.30
CA ARG A 27 -14.52 7.85 -0.54
C ARG A 27 -14.80 8.76 0.66
N ALA A 28 -15.74 9.71 0.52
CA ALA A 28 -16.10 10.61 1.60
C ALA A 28 -16.84 9.89 2.75
N LEU A 29 -17.67 8.90 2.41
CA LEU A 29 -18.47 8.11 3.36
C LEU A 29 -17.75 6.85 3.86
N ALA A 30 -16.55 6.54 3.35
CA ALA A 30 -15.79 5.38 3.77
C ALA A 30 -15.44 5.45 5.27
N SER A 31 -15.58 4.32 5.95
CA SER A 31 -15.14 4.19 7.34
C SER A 31 -13.62 4.37 7.46
N GLU A 32 -13.17 4.75 8.64
CA GLU A 32 -11.72 4.93 8.89
C GLU A 32 -10.96 3.62 8.70
N GLU A 33 -11.55 2.48 9.03
CA GLU A 33 -10.98 1.15 8.73
C GLU A 33 -10.76 0.96 7.22
N THR A 34 -11.75 1.32 6.41
CA THR A 34 -11.65 1.24 4.94
C THR A 34 -10.53 2.13 4.41
N ARG A 35 -10.39 3.34 4.95
CA ARG A 35 -9.31 4.27 4.56
C ARG A 35 -7.93 3.74 4.91
N ILE A 36 -7.78 3.15 6.10
CA ILE A 36 -6.54 2.47 6.51
C ILE A 36 -6.28 1.27 5.59
N GLY A 37 -7.30 0.49 5.26
CA GLY A 37 -7.18 -0.63 4.31
C GLY A 37 -6.66 -0.19 2.95
N TRP A 38 -7.16 0.91 2.39
CA TRP A 38 -6.65 1.47 1.13
C TRP A 38 -5.19 1.91 1.22
N LEU A 39 -4.79 2.56 2.32
CA LEU A 39 -3.40 2.96 2.55
C LEU A 39 -2.46 1.74 2.50
N LEU A 40 -2.81 0.66 3.19
CA LEU A 40 -2.03 -0.57 3.21
C LEU A 40 -1.94 -1.23 1.83
N GLN A 41 -3.07 -1.31 1.11
CA GLN A 41 -3.11 -1.85 -0.24
C GLN A 41 -2.32 -1.01 -1.24
N ASP A 42 -2.35 0.32 -1.13
CA ASP A 42 -1.56 1.20 -1.98
C ASP A 42 -0.06 1.07 -1.71
N ALA A 43 0.35 0.87 -0.46
CA ALA A 43 1.74 0.55 -0.11
C ALA A 43 2.19 -0.78 -0.76
N ALA A 44 1.39 -1.85 -0.66
CA ALA A 44 1.68 -3.13 -1.30
C ALA A 44 1.72 -3.02 -2.83
N ARG A 45 0.79 -2.29 -3.42
CA ARG A 45 0.77 -2.02 -4.87
C ARG A 45 1.98 -1.21 -5.32
N GLY A 46 2.38 -0.21 -4.53
CA GLY A 46 3.61 0.56 -4.75
C GLY A 46 4.84 -0.33 -4.79
N PHE A 47 4.99 -1.24 -3.82
CA PHE A 47 6.06 -2.24 -3.79
C PHE A 47 6.02 -3.16 -5.01
N ASN A 48 4.87 -3.75 -5.32
CA ASN A 48 4.70 -4.69 -6.42
C ASN A 48 4.93 -4.06 -7.80
N THR A 49 4.77 -2.74 -7.91
CA THR A 49 5.06 -1.96 -9.13
C THR A 49 6.41 -1.24 -9.11
N CYS A 50 7.28 -1.53 -8.13
CA CYS A 50 8.60 -0.92 -7.95
C CYS A 50 8.57 0.62 -7.85
N ARG A 51 7.56 1.17 -7.20
CA ARG A 51 7.40 2.62 -6.99
C ARG A 51 7.63 2.97 -5.52
N ALA A 52 8.90 3.21 -5.15
CA ALA A 52 9.28 3.50 -3.76
C ALA A 52 8.49 4.71 -3.18
N GLY A 53 8.27 5.76 -3.97
CA GLY A 53 7.45 6.91 -3.56
C GLY A 53 6.02 6.48 -3.18
N ARG A 54 5.36 5.70 -4.04
CA ARG A 54 4.00 5.20 -3.78
C ARG A 54 3.95 4.23 -2.60
N THR A 55 4.96 3.36 -2.45
CA THR A 55 5.05 2.45 -1.30
C THR A 55 5.05 3.21 0.03
N LEU A 56 5.67 4.39 0.06
CA LEU A 56 5.84 5.20 1.27
C LEU A 56 4.95 6.45 1.32
N GLU A 57 3.99 6.59 0.42
CA GLU A 57 3.11 7.76 0.34
C GLU A 57 2.33 7.98 1.64
N GLY A 58 1.82 6.90 2.23
CA GLY A 58 1.12 6.93 3.51
C GLY A 58 2.02 6.84 4.75
N PHE A 59 3.34 7.03 4.62
CA PHE A 59 4.26 7.04 5.75
C PHE A 59 4.58 8.48 6.15
N ALA A 60 4.49 8.77 7.44
CA ALA A 60 4.82 10.08 7.97
C ALA A 60 6.29 10.44 7.70
N GLU A 61 6.62 11.73 7.61
CA GLU A 61 8.00 12.16 7.42
C GLU A 61 8.91 11.75 8.58
N ASP A 62 8.37 11.77 9.79
CA ASP A 62 9.00 11.36 11.04
C ASP A 62 8.89 9.84 11.31
N PHE A 63 8.44 9.05 10.34
CA PHE A 63 8.32 7.58 10.47
C PHE A 63 9.60 6.92 10.95
N ARG A 64 9.43 5.93 11.83
CA ARG A 64 10.50 5.07 12.34
C ARG A 64 10.11 3.59 12.30
N GLU A 65 10.90 2.79 11.60
CA GLU A 65 10.88 1.35 11.77
C GLU A 65 11.77 1.00 12.95
N LYS A 66 11.20 0.40 14.00
CA LYS A 66 11.86 0.26 15.30
C LYS A 66 12.69 -1.02 15.44
N THR A 67 12.44 -2.05 14.63
CA THR A 67 13.16 -3.33 14.70
C THR A 67 14.59 -3.21 14.17
N VAL A 68 14.75 -2.47 13.06
CA VAL A 68 16.05 -2.26 12.39
C VAL A 68 16.47 -0.78 12.38
N HIS A 69 15.75 0.08 13.10
CA HIS A 69 16.04 1.50 13.31
C HIS A 69 16.12 2.33 12.03
N LEU A 70 15.22 2.09 11.06
CA LEU A 70 15.18 2.82 9.79
C LEU A 70 14.21 3.99 9.83
N SER A 71 14.67 5.13 9.34
CA SER A 71 13.82 6.28 8.99
C SER A 71 13.12 6.05 7.65
N ARG A 72 12.12 6.90 7.34
CA ARG A 72 11.42 6.89 6.05
C ARG A 72 12.39 7.08 4.88
N THR A 73 13.38 7.97 5.01
CA THR A 73 14.38 8.24 3.98
C THR A 73 15.29 7.04 3.72
N GLU A 74 15.77 6.39 4.78
CA GLU A 74 16.59 5.19 4.66
C GLU A 74 15.79 4.01 4.08
N LEU A 75 14.54 3.83 4.53
CA LEU A 75 13.66 2.82 3.95
C LEU A 75 13.43 3.05 2.46
N ARG A 76 13.24 4.32 2.02
CA ARG A 76 13.15 4.67 0.61
C ARG A 76 14.42 4.28 -0.16
N GLY A 77 15.59 4.57 0.39
CA GLY A 77 16.87 4.17 -0.20
C GLY A 77 16.98 2.65 -0.38
N HIS A 78 16.62 1.89 0.65
CA HIS A 78 16.59 0.42 0.57
C HIS A 78 15.60 -0.10 -0.47
N LEU A 79 14.41 0.47 -0.58
CA LEU A 79 13.42 0.10 -1.61
C LEU A 79 13.94 0.36 -3.01
N VAL A 80 14.52 1.54 -3.26
CA VAL A 80 15.11 1.89 -4.57
C VAL A 80 16.23 0.91 -4.93
N TYR A 81 17.15 0.65 -4.01
CA TYR A 81 18.22 -0.33 -4.22
C TYR A 81 17.67 -1.72 -4.53
N LEU A 82 16.68 -2.19 -3.77
CA LEU A 82 16.01 -3.48 -3.98
C LEU A 82 15.38 -3.57 -5.38
N PHE A 83 14.63 -2.53 -5.77
CA PHE A 83 13.94 -2.47 -7.07
C PHE A 83 14.90 -2.42 -8.26
N MET A 84 16.09 -1.88 -8.07
CA MET A 84 17.12 -1.85 -9.11
C MET A 84 17.88 -3.16 -9.21
N THR A 85 18.23 -3.78 -8.08
CA THR A 85 19.16 -4.92 -8.03
C THR A 85 18.49 -6.29 -8.11
N ARG A 86 17.21 -6.39 -7.73
CA ARG A 86 16.51 -7.68 -7.64
C ARG A 86 15.58 -7.93 -8.82
N ARG A 87 16.07 -7.68 -10.03
CA ARG A 87 15.36 -7.97 -11.29
C ARG A 87 15.83 -9.28 -11.89
N HIS A 88 14.95 -9.92 -12.66
CA HIS A 88 15.33 -11.09 -13.45
C HIS A 88 16.34 -10.67 -14.53
N PRO A 89 17.45 -11.42 -14.73
CA PRO A 89 18.50 -11.01 -15.65
C PRO A 89 18.01 -10.76 -17.10
N GLU A 90 17.13 -11.64 -17.57
CA GLU A 90 16.62 -11.60 -18.96
C GLU A 90 15.35 -10.73 -19.08
N SER A 91 14.27 -11.05 -18.34
CA SER A 91 12.99 -10.36 -18.46
C SER A 91 12.96 -8.97 -17.84
N LYS A 92 13.96 -8.60 -17.01
CA LYS A 92 13.99 -7.38 -16.21
C LYS A 92 12.81 -7.24 -15.23
N GLU A 93 11.98 -8.27 -15.10
CA GLU A 93 10.87 -8.31 -14.15
C GLU A 93 11.38 -8.29 -12.71
N PHE A 94 10.69 -7.57 -11.84
CA PHE A 94 11.01 -7.57 -10.42
C PHE A 94 10.66 -8.94 -9.80
N ARG A 95 11.58 -9.49 -9.04
CA ARG A 95 11.50 -10.89 -8.58
C ARG A 95 10.72 -11.09 -7.30
N TYR A 96 10.20 -10.03 -6.70
CA TYR A 96 9.44 -10.13 -5.47
C TYR A 96 8.04 -9.57 -5.65
N ARG A 97 7.09 -10.14 -4.90
CA ARG A 97 5.76 -9.60 -4.66
C ARG A 97 5.45 -9.66 -3.19
N VAL A 98 4.61 -8.74 -2.72
CA VAL A 98 4.06 -8.77 -1.37
C VAL A 98 2.55 -8.93 -1.44
N GLU A 99 2.03 -9.70 -0.50
CA GLU A 99 0.62 -9.83 -0.22
C GLU A 99 0.40 -9.50 1.25
N ILE A 100 -0.70 -8.80 1.53
CA ILE A 100 -1.10 -8.42 2.89
C ILE A 100 -2.24 -9.32 3.29
N GLU A 101 -2.09 -9.95 4.46
CA GLU A 101 -3.06 -10.87 5.04
C GLU A 101 -3.35 -10.48 6.49
N ASP A 102 -4.44 -11.01 7.05
CA ASP A 102 -4.79 -10.95 8.48
C ASP A 102 -4.71 -9.54 9.09
N VAL A 103 -5.26 -8.54 8.39
CA VAL A 103 -5.29 -7.16 8.85
C VAL A 103 -6.25 -7.02 10.03
N ARG A 104 -5.73 -6.51 11.15
CA ARG A 104 -6.50 -6.17 12.35
C ARG A 104 -6.24 -4.72 12.70
N ILE A 105 -7.29 -3.94 12.85
CA ILE A 105 -7.24 -2.52 13.16
C ILE A 105 -7.89 -2.30 14.51
N ALA A 106 -7.18 -1.65 15.42
CA ALA A 106 -7.67 -1.24 16.71
C ALA A 106 -7.47 0.27 16.88
N PHE A 107 -8.55 1.00 17.05
CA PHE A 107 -8.49 2.44 17.31
C PHE A 107 -8.10 2.69 18.76
N ALA A 108 -7.16 3.62 18.95
CA ALA A 108 -6.62 3.94 20.26
C ALA A 108 -7.45 5.00 21.02
N SER A 109 -8.35 5.69 20.31
CA SER A 109 -9.19 6.73 20.88
C SER A 109 -10.62 6.67 20.31
N PRO A 110 -11.64 7.13 21.08
CA PRO A 110 -13.00 7.24 20.58
C PRO A 110 -13.15 8.16 19.38
N GLU A 111 -12.23 9.11 19.22
CA GLU A 111 -12.20 10.07 18.11
C GLU A 111 -11.56 9.51 16.82
N GLU A 112 -11.15 8.25 16.85
CA GLU A 112 -10.52 7.59 15.71
C GLU A 112 -9.35 8.38 15.10
N SER A 113 -8.57 9.07 15.95
CA SER A 113 -7.43 9.88 15.51
C SER A 113 -6.11 9.12 15.51
N ALA A 114 -6.07 7.96 16.19
CA ALA A 114 -4.93 7.07 16.24
C ALA A 114 -5.38 5.60 16.16
N ALA A 115 -4.61 4.79 15.44
CA ALA A 115 -4.88 3.37 15.29
C ALA A 115 -3.60 2.54 15.43
N ARG A 116 -3.78 1.31 15.91
CA ARG A 116 -2.78 0.25 15.83
C ARG A 116 -3.23 -0.78 14.83
N VAL A 117 -2.36 -1.11 13.91
CA VAL A 117 -2.63 -2.10 12.86
C VAL A 117 -1.63 -3.24 13.00
N THR A 118 -2.16 -4.44 13.14
CA THR A 118 -1.37 -5.66 13.04
C THR A 118 -1.75 -6.36 11.75
N LEU A 119 -0.74 -6.71 10.96
CA LEU A 119 -0.96 -7.38 9.68
C LEU A 119 0.14 -8.40 9.41
N ARG A 120 -0.17 -9.38 8.57
CA ARG A 120 0.79 -10.33 8.03
C ARG A 120 1.15 -9.93 6.62
N THR A 121 2.44 -9.89 6.32
CA THR A 121 2.96 -9.64 4.98
C THR A 121 3.71 -10.87 4.49
N VAL A 122 3.28 -11.40 3.36
CA VAL A 122 3.90 -12.55 2.71
C VAL A 122 4.70 -12.07 1.52
N PHE A 123 6.00 -12.35 1.54
CA PHE A 123 6.89 -12.08 0.42
C PHE A 123 7.00 -13.32 -0.46
N HIS A 124 6.68 -13.13 -1.73
CA HIS A 124 6.80 -14.14 -2.77
C HIS A 124 8.03 -13.85 -3.63
N PHE A 125 8.69 -14.90 -4.07
CA PHE A 125 9.84 -14.82 -4.96
C PHE A 125 9.57 -15.55 -6.27
N LEU A 126 9.91 -14.92 -7.39
CA LEU A 126 9.73 -15.48 -8.72
C LEU A 126 10.73 -16.63 -8.99
N ARG A 127 10.22 -17.85 -9.11
CA ARG A 127 10.96 -19.05 -9.49
C ARG A 127 10.28 -19.72 -10.67
N ARG A 128 11.00 -19.96 -11.76
CA ARG A 128 10.48 -20.67 -12.95
C ARG A 128 9.11 -20.17 -13.41
N LYS A 129 8.96 -18.82 -13.48
CA LYS A 129 7.72 -18.11 -13.89
C LYS A 129 6.55 -18.14 -12.87
N GLU A 130 6.77 -18.67 -11.66
CA GLU A 130 5.78 -18.70 -10.60
C GLU A 130 6.27 -17.92 -9.37
N PHE A 131 5.37 -17.19 -8.72
CA PHE A 131 5.64 -16.56 -7.44
C PHE A 131 5.36 -17.55 -6.30
N LYS A 132 6.38 -17.85 -5.48
CA LYS A 132 6.28 -18.75 -4.33
C LYS A 132 6.58 -18.01 -3.04
N PRO A 133 5.84 -18.26 -1.95
CA PRO A 133 6.11 -17.62 -0.67
C PRO A 133 7.48 -18.03 -0.15
N VAL A 134 8.28 -17.07 0.30
CA VAL A 134 9.65 -17.31 0.79
C VAL A 134 9.89 -16.72 2.16
N TRP A 135 9.11 -15.72 2.55
CA TRP A 135 9.26 -15.06 3.83
C TRP A 135 7.94 -14.45 4.28
N THR A 136 7.58 -14.69 5.52
CA THR A 136 6.38 -14.14 6.14
C THR A 136 6.78 -13.36 7.39
N VAL A 137 6.29 -12.14 7.49
CA VAL A 137 6.48 -11.28 8.66
C VAL A 137 5.13 -10.81 9.19
N GLU A 138 5.06 -10.66 10.49
CA GLU A 138 4.00 -9.92 11.15
C GLU A 138 4.50 -8.50 11.40
N ILE A 139 3.72 -7.53 11.03
CA ILE A 139 4.01 -6.11 11.20
C ILE A 139 3.00 -5.55 12.20
N ASP A 140 3.50 -4.81 13.17
CA ASP A 140 2.71 -4.00 14.09
C ASP A 140 3.03 -2.53 13.80
N ALA A 141 2.03 -1.78 13.36
CA ALA A 141 2.18 -0.39 12.95
C ALA A 141 1.28 0.52 13.78
N LYS A 142 1.81 1.70 14.14
CA LYS A 142 1.03 2.81 14.70
C LYS A 142 0.72 3.79 13.59
N LEU A 143 -0.53 4.18 13.52
CA LEU A 143 -1.05 5.16 12.57
C LEU A 143 -1.64 6.35 13.30
N GLU A 144 -1.48 7.53 12.72
CA GLU A 144 -2.09 8.76 13.17
C GLU A 144 -2.83 9.43 12.02
N LYS A 145 -3.99 9.99 12.31
CA LYS A 145 -4.78 10.78 11.37
C LYS A 145 -4.25 12.20 11.35
N ARG A 146 -3.70 12.60 10.22
CA ARG A 146 -3.16 13.95 9.96
C ARG A 146 -4.06 14.68 8.95
N PRO A 147 -3.86 15.97 8.69
CA PRO A 147 -4.66 16.70 7.68
C PRO A 147 -4.64 16.07 6.28
N SER A 148 -3.56 15.38 5.93
CA SER A 148 -3.42 14.63 4.67
C SER A 148 -4.10 13.24 4.66
N GLY A 149 -4.66 12.80 5.78
CA GLY A 149 -5.24 11.47 5.99
C GLY A 149 -4.44 10.60 6.96
N TRP A 150 -4.67 9.29 6.93
CA TRP A 150 -3.95 8.34 7.77
C TRP A 150 -2.49 8.23 7.38
N ASN A 151 -1.60 8.23 8.39
CA ASN A 151 -0.16 8.09 8.17
C ASN A 151 0.42 7.06 9.14
N VAL A 152 1.28 6.18 8.62
CA VAL A 152 2.07 5.26 9.44
C VAL A 152 3.20 6.06 10.10
N VAL A 153 3.19 6.15 11.42
CA VAL A 153 4.22 6.90 12.18
C VAL A 153 5.32 6.00 12.73
N SER A 154 5.01 4.76 13.03
CA SER A 154 6.05 3.78 13.37
C SER A 154 5.60 2.36 13.08
N SER A 155 6.57 1.46 12.90
CA SER A 155 6.32 0.03 12.82
C SER A 155 7.39 -0.78 13.53
N THR A 156 7.02 -2.01 13.87
CA THR A 156 7.92 -3.09 14.23
C THR A 156 7.57 -4.29 13.39
N HIS A 157 8.52 -5.20 13.18
CA HIS A 157 8.21 -6.46 12.53
C HIS A 157 8.87 -7.64 13.24
N ARG A 158 8.22 -8.79 13.16
CA ARG A 158 8.77 -10.06 13.60
C ARG A 158 8.64 -11.11 12.52
N ARG A 159 9.63 -11.96 12.38
CA ARG A 159 9.58 -13.09 11.46
C ARG A 159 8.59 -14.13 11.94
N VAL A 160 7.70 -14.57 11.07
CA VAL A 160 6.78 -15.69 11.30
C VAL A 160 7.33 -16.95 10.66
N ASN A 161 7.76 -16.88 9.38
CA ASN A 161 8.26 -18.03 8.63
C ASN A 161 9.26 -17.61 7.55
N GLY A 162 10.08 -18.56 7.10
CA GLY A 162 11.02 -18.37 6.00
C GLY A 162 12.29 -17.59 6.39
N LYS A 163 13.08 -17.22 5.39
CA LYS A 163 14.28 -16.40 5.54
C LYS A 163 14.10 -15.08 4.81
N ARG A 164 14.62 -14.00 5.38
CA ARG A 164 14.68 -12.70 4.72
C ARG A 164 15.35 -12.86 3.35
N PRO A 165 14.71 -12.48 2.25
CA PRO A 165 15.19 -12.79 0.91
C PRO A 165 16.20 -11.77 0.35
N PHE A 166 16.49 -10.68 1.08
CA PHE A 166 17.34 -9.56 0.67
C PHE A 166 18.06 -8.91 1.86
#